data_0dd6b38f29209e0b1dd82a312797c319
#
_entry.id   0dd6b38f29209e0b1dd82a312797c319
#
_cell.length_a   1.000
_cell.length_b   1.000
_cell.length_c   1.000
_cell.angle_alpha   90.00
_cell.angle_beta   90.00
_cell.angle_gamma   90.00
#
_symmetry.space_group_name_H-M   'P 1'
#
loop_
_entity.id
_entity.type
_entity.pdbx_description
1 polymer ?
#
loop_
_entity_poly.entity_id
_entity_poly.type
_entity_poly.pdbx_seq_one_letter_code
_entity_poly.pdbx_strand_id
1 'polypeptide(L)'
;DASKDPWADSVQAHHNDVGQFKAYDPNAAGYSKYFPGEDKYTESPDRTQKWPVRINNHGFRGEDFEIEKPPGTFRILTLGASSTFGYHDRDEETYPVFLEQDLQRVAPPGVRVEVVNFAIPHAMTDNVLSMLFAEGFALRPDLVTYYEGANDAAVIEPRGGGEASRSLRERLADVSMLAALVNSLVPPPRADDRDLEWWWSDDLAARRSAHFNGNLKRLAEECNRRGIDVVLATQQFQSTMLDAPARRGVSYADEVAILRRKVAAGEIGPSTGKVVVWGGEGSVDDLVFKMKASGTDVESVRGFAGLQPPRAMLMHSRLMDDLRGWAAAPGSPVGFADVVHALDGRRDLMVNWVHLNGEANAIVARAFADAIAPRMLAALARRGASAQPNSSAPLASTPSPG
;
A
#
# COMPACT_ATOMS: atom_id res chain seq x y z
N ASP A 1 -7.20 -31.95 4.79
CA ASP A 1 -5.77 -31.73 4.83
C ASP A 1 -5.52 -30.24 5.06
N ALA A 2 -5.60 -29.84 6.35
CA ALA A 2 -5.50 -28.44 6.78
C ALA A 2 -4.03 -27.94 6.88
N SER A 3 -3.10 -28.62 6.21
CA SER A 3 -1.66 -28.36 6.34
C SER A 3 -1.09 -27.46 5.23
N LYS A 4 -1.92 -26.97 4.31
CA LYS A 4 -1.45 -26.03 3.29
C LYS A 4 -1.91 -24.63 3.65
N ASP A 5 -0.96 -23.84 4.12
CA ASP A 5 -1.14 -22.41 4.29
C ASP A 5 -1.47 -21.77 2.93
N PRO A 6 -2.66 -21.13 2.78
CA PRO A 6 -3.01 -20.41 1.54
C PRO A 6 -2.00 -19.29 1.21
N TRP A 7 -1.26 -18.83 2.22
CA TRP A 7 -0.19 -17.85 2.06
C TRP A 7 1.07 -18.46 1.43
N ALA A 8 1.43 -19.69 1.80
CA ALA A 8 2.56 -20.37 1.21
C ALA A 8 2.33 -20.60 -0.29
N ASP A 9 1.12 -21.01 -0.68
CA ASP A 9 0.76 -21.21 -2.08
C ASP A 9 0.72 -19.88 -2.87
N SER A 10 0.23 -18.77 -2.26
CA SER A 10 0.22 -17.46 -2.92
C SER A 10 1.62 -16.87 -3.05
N VAL A 11 2.46 -16.99 -2.03
CA VAL A 11 3.86 -16.50 -2.06
C VAL A 11 4.70 -17.38 -2.99
N GLN A 12 4.47 -18.71 -2.99
CA GLN A 12 5.19 -19.64 -3.85
C GLN A 12 4.77 -19.50 -5.32
N ALA A 13 3.51 -19.25 -5.61
CA ALA A 13 3.03 -18.94 -6.96
C ALA A 13 3.68 -17.65 -7.50
N HIS A 14 3.85 -16.63 -6.65
CA HIS A 14 4.50 -15.40 -7.04
C HIS A 14 6.01 -15.52 -7.27
N HIS A 15 6.70 -16.42 -6.57
CA HIS A 15 8.13 -16.67 -6.80
C HIS A 15 8.41 -17.51 -8.05
N ASN A 16 7.48 -18.34 -8.49
CA ASN A 16 7.64 -19.19 -9.68
C ASN A 16 7.27 -18.47 -10.99
N ASP A 17 6.66 -17.28 -10.89
CA ASP A 17 6.14 -16.58 -12.06
C ASP A 17 7.11 -15.49 -12.56
N VAL A 18 8.29 -15.95 -12.99
CA VAL A 18 9.36 -15.10 -13.55
C VAL A 18 8.90 -14.31 -14.79
N GLY A 19 7.76 -14.71 -15.41
CA GLY A 19 7.23 -14.09 -16.62
C GLY A 19 6.55 -12.73 -16.43
N GLN A 20 6.17 -12.37 -15.21
CA GLN A 20 5.43 -11.13 -14.91
C GLN A 20 6.22 -10.05 -14.15
N PHE A 21 7.49 -10.30 -13.82
CA PHE A 21 8.35 -9.25 -13.28
C PHE A 21 8.69 -8.24 -14.37
N LYS A 22 8.04 -7.09 -14.33
CA LYS A 22 8.39 -5.93 -15.16
C LYS A 22 9.11 -4.91 -14.28
N ALA A 23 10.42 -4.81 -14.40
CA ALA A 23 11.15 -3.64 -13.94
C ALA A 23 11.07 -2.58 -15.04
N TYR A 24 10.40 -1.47 -14.77
CA TYR A 24 10.33 -0.33 -15.69
C TYR A 24 11.62 0.50 -15.66
N ASP A 25 12.23 0.60 -14.50
CA ASP A 25 13.50 1.25 -14.23
C ASP A 25 14.47 0.14 -13.76
N PRO A 26 15.66 -0.02 -14.31
CA PRO A 26 16.62 -1.02 -13.85
C PRO A 26 17.04 -0.84 -12.38
N ASN A 27 16.76 0.34 -11.79
CA ASN A 27 16.97 0.61 -10.37
C ASN A 27 15.66 0.54 -9.54
N ALA A 28 14.52 0.23 -10.16
CA ALA A 28 13.26 0.15 -9.47
C ALA A 28 13.02 -1.27 -8.92
N ALA A 29 12.32 -1.35 -7.78
CA ALA A 29 11.85 -2.62 -7.26
C ALA A 29 10.89 -3.26 -8.26
N GLY A 30 11.04 -4.56 -8.50
CA GLY A 30 10.08 -5.34 -9.28
C GLY A 30 8.72 -5.40 -8.58
N TYR A 31 7.67 -5.71 -9.33
CA TYR A 31 6.35 -6.02 -8.78
C TYR A 31 5.78 -7.25 -9.50
N SER A 32 4.89 -7.97 -8.85
CA SER A 32 4.15 -9.06 -9.45
C SER A 32 2.64 -8.79 -9.32
N LYS A 33 1.85 -9.24 -10.28
CA LYS A 33 0.41 -9.18 -10.25
C LYS A 33 -0.20 -10.52 -10.66
N TYR A 34 -1.49 -10.68 -10.43
CA TYR A 34 -2.19 -11.91 -10.78
C TYR A 34 -2.33 -12.08 -12.30
N PHE A 35 -2.57 -13.33 -12.73
CA PHE A 35 -2.99 -13.57 -14.11
C PHE A 35 -4.44 -13.12 -14.31
N PRO A 36 -4.78 -12.55 -15.48
CA PRO A 36 -6.16 -12.23 -15.80
C PRO A 36 -7.08 -13.44 -15.64
N GLY A 37 -8.17 -13.27 -14.89
CA GLY A 37 -9.14 -14.33 -14.62
C GLY A 37 -8.65 -15.45 -13.70
N GLU A 38 -7.55 -15.25 -13.00
CA GLU A 38 -7.02 -16.23 -12.05
C GLU A 38 -8.00 -16.47 -10.88
N ASP A 39 -8.25 -17.76 -10.57
CA ASP A 39 -9.06 -18.13 -9.41
C ASP A 39 -8.35 -17.78 -8.11
N LYS A 40 -8.88 -16.81 -7.40
CA LYS A 40 -8.38 -16.36 -6.09
C LYS A 40 -9.47 -16.40 -5.03
N TYR A 41 -9.01 -16.53 -3.80
CA TYR A 41 -9.88 -16.54 -2.63
C TYR A 41 -9.24 -15.69 -1.54
N THR A 42 -10.09 -15.06 -0.74
CA THR A 42 -9.73 -14.48 0.55
C THR A 42 -10.49 -15.18 1.66
N GLU A 43 -10.00 -15.09 2.88
CA GLU A 43 -10.68 -15.66 4.04
C GLU A 43 -11.58 -14.61 4.70
N SER A 44 -12.73 -15.05 5.21
CA SER A 44 -13.56 -14.20 6.08
C SER A 44 -12.76 -13.71 7.30
N PRO A 45 -13.17 -12.60 7.96
CA PRO A 45 -12.50 -12.09 9.15
C PRO A 45 -12.33 -13.12 10.27
N ASP A 46 -13.29 -14.04 10.43
CA ASP A 46 -13.25 -15.14 11.40
C ASP A 46 -12.57 -16.41 10.86
N ARG A 47 -12.08 -16.38 9.62
CA ARG A 47 -11.42 -17.49 8.91
C ARG A 47 -12.26 -18.76 8.76
N THR A 48 -13.58 -18.64 8.87
CA THR A 48 -14.49 -19.79 8.73
C THR A 48 -14.94 -20.02 7.30
N GLN A 49 -14.81 -19.02 6.43
CA GLN A 49 -15.26 -19.06 5.04
C GLN A 49 -14.16 -18.59 4.10
N LYS A 50 -14.15 -19.17 2.88
CA LYS A 50 -13.36 -18.66 1.76
C LYS A 50 -14.29 -17.94 0.80
N TRP A 51 -13.94 -16.71 0.46
CA TRP A 51 -14.69 -15.88 -0.47
C TRP A 51 -13.93 -15.76 -1.79
N PRO A 52 -14.59 -15.97 -2.94
CA PRO A 52 -13.94 -15.78 -4.23
C PRO A 52 -13.55 -14.32 -4.40
N VAL A 53 -12.43 -14.11 -5.07
CA VAL A 53 -11.92 -12.79 -5.45
C VAL A 53 -11.87 -12.73 -6.96
N ARG A 54 -12.55 -11.78 -7.56
CA ARG A 54 -12.50 -11.56 -9.00
C ARG A 54 -11.20 -10.85 -9.38
N ILE A 55 -10.40 -11.52 -10.22
CA ILE A 55 -9.22 -10.92 -10.84
C ILE A 55 -9.60 -10.55 -12.28
N ASN A 56 -9.49 -9.27 -12.61
CA ASN A 56 -9.93 -8.71 -13.87
C ASN A 56 -8.96 -9.03 -15.04
N ASN A 57 -9.34 -8.55 -16.23
CA ASN A 57 -8.60 -8.72 -17.49
C ASN A 57 -7.18 -8.10 -17.47
N HIS A 58 -6.80 -7.38 -16.43
CA HIS A 58 -5.47 -6.78 -16.27
C HIS A 58 -4.67 -7.32 -15.07
N GLY A 59 -5.20 -8.34 -14.36
CA GLY A 59 -4.54 -8.98 -13.22
C GLY A 59 -4.67 -8.21 -11.89
N PHE A 60 -5.66 -7.34 -11.77
CA PHE A 60 -6.02 -6.64 -10.55
C PHE A 60 -7.36 -7.12 -10.01
N ARG A 61 -7.66 -6.83 -8.76
CA ARG A 61 -8.96 -7.17 -8.17
C ARG A 61 -10.07 -6.25 -8.69
N GLY A 62 -11.23 -6.82 -9.02
CA GLY A 62 -12.44 -6.09 -9.36
C GLY A 62 -12.96 -6.36 -10.77
N GLU A 63 -13.78 -5.44 -11.27
CA GLU A 63 -14.39 -5.53 -12.58
C GLU A 63 -13.38 -5.33 -13.71
N ASP A 64 -13.68 -5.88 -14.88
CA ASP A 64 -12.92 -5.63 -16.09
C ASP A 64 -13.02 -4.17 -16.52
N PHE A 65 -11.94 -3.62 -17.04
CA PHE A 65 -11.92 -2.25 -17.54
C PHE A 65 -11.07 -2.14 -18.82
N GLU A 66 -11.32 -1.10 -19.58
CA GLU A 66 -10.58 -0.81 -20.81
C GLU A 66 -9.35 0.06 -20.51
N ILE A 67 -8.21 -0.23 -21.17
CA ILE A 67 -7.00 0.60 -21.05
C ILE A 67 -7.33 2.02 -21.50
N GLU A 68 -7.96 2.17 -22.66
CA GLU A 68 -8.42 3.46 -23.13
C GLU A 68 -9.64 3.92 -22.34
N LYS A 69 -9.48 5.03 -21.62
CA LYS A 69 -10.53 5.57 -20.77
C LYS A 69 -11.73 6.03 -21.62
N PRO A 70 -12.94 5.50 -21.39
CA PRO A 70 -14.14 5.90 -22.13
C PRO A 70 -14.44 7.40 -21.99
N PRO A 71 -15.02 8.04 -23.02
CA PRO A 71 -15.45 9.43 -22.92
C PRO A 71 -16.41 9.66 -21.74
N GLY A 72 -16.30 10.80 -21.07
CA GLY A 72 -17.14 11.12 -19.91
C GLY A 72 -16.74 10.39 -18.60
N THR A 73 -15.66 9.63 -18.61
CA THR A 73 -15.18 8.91 -17.42
C THR A 73 -14.17 9.74 -16.62
N PHE A 74 -14.35 9.75 -15.31
CA PHE A 74 -13.35 10.19 -14.34
C PHE A 74 -12.73 8.94 -13.70
N ARG A 75 -11.49 8.63 -14.06
CA ARG A 75 -10.79 7.40 -13.63
C ARG A 75 -9.88 7.68 -12.46
N ILE A 76 -10.01 6.88 -11.42
CA ILE A 76 -9.19 6.89 -10.21
C ILE A 76 -8.45 5.55 -10.10
N LEU A 77 -7.14 5.58 -9.85
CA LEU A 77 -6.40 4.38 -9.46
C LEU A 77 -6.17 4.40 -7.95
N THR A 78 -6.62 3.36 -7.27
CA THR A 78 -6.35 3.19 -5.83
C THR A 78 -5.09 2.35 -5.64
N LEU A 79 -4.00 3.04 -5.31
CA LEU A 79 -2.68 2.45 -5.11
C LEU A 79 -2.52 1.98 -3.66
N GLY A 80 -1.85 0.84 -3.49
CA GLY A 80 -1.57 0.28 -2.17
C GLY A 80 -1.23 -1.20 -2.21
N ALA A 81 -1.38 -1.85 -1.08
CA ALA A 81 -1.09 -3.26 -0.90
C ALA A 81 -2.34 -4.06 -0.49
N SER A 82 -2.18 -5.03 0.42
CA SER A 82 -3.26 -5.92 0.85
C SER A 82 -4.48 -5.21 1.44
N SER A 83 -4.29 -4.09 2.14
CA SER A 83 -5.41 -3.30 2.68
C SER A 83 -6.22 -2.63 1.57
N THR A 84 -5.58 -2.16 0.50
CA THR A 84 -6.25 -1.60 -0.68
C THR A 84 -6.83 -2.71 -1.55
N PHE A 85 -6.10 -3.82 -1.71
CA PHE A 85 -6.59 -5.01 -2.40
C PHE A 85 -7.88 -5.54 -1.76
N GLY A 86 -8.01 -5.48 -0.43
CA GLY A 86 -9.19 -5.91 0.33
C GLY A 86 -9.04 -7.35 0.85
N TYR A 87 -7.94 -7.66 1.53
CA TYR A 87 -7.83 -8.92 2.27
C TYR A 87 -8.89 -9.00 3.35
N HIS A 88 -9.52 -10.16 3.50
CA HIS A 88 -10.63 -10.44 4.40
C HIS A 88 -11.97 -9.79 4.03
N ASP A 89 -12.11 -9.30 2.79
CA ASP A 89 -13.34 -8.67 2.31
C ASP A 89 -13.90 -9.41 1.10
N ARG A 90 -15.21 -9.36 0.91
CA ARG A 90 -15.85 -9.69 -0.37
C ARG A 90 -15.53 -8.60 -1.39
N ASP A 91 -15.73 -8.88 -2.68
CA ASP A 91 -15.44 -7.91 -3.73
C ASP A 91 -16.22 -6.59 -3.54
N GLU A 92 -17.49 -6.69 -3.16
CA GLU A 92 -18.37 -5.56 -2.90
C GLU A 92 -18.08 -4.79 -1.60
N GLU A 93 -17.25 -5.34 -0.70
CA GLU A 93 -16.93 -4.78 0.62
C GLU A 93 -15.56 -4.08 0.66
N THR A 94 -14.85 -4.01 -0.45
CA THR A 94 -13.57 -3.30 -0.51
C THR A 94 -13.75 -1.79 -0.55
N TYR A 95 -12.81 -1.03 0.05
CA TYR A 95 -12.96 0.43 0.06
C TYR A 95 -12.95 1.06 -1.34
N PRO A 96 -12.25 0.55 -2.37
CA PRO A 96 -12.34 1.10 -3.72
C PRO A 96 -13.76 1.04 -4.31
N VAL A 97 -14.51 -0.02 -4.02
CA VAL A 97 -15.91 -0.16 -4.47
C VAL A 97 -16.81 0.85 -3.75
N PHE A 98 -16.69 0.98 -2.44
CA PHE A 98 -17.44 1.99 -1.70
C PHE A 98 -17.07 3.41 -2.13
N LEU A 99 -15.81 3.68 -2.43
CA LEU A 99 -15.34 4.96 -2.93
C LEU A 99 -15.98 5.32 -4.27
N GLU A 100 -16.04 4.35 -5.20
CA GLU A 100 -16.72 4.54 -6.48
C GLU A 100 -18.18 4.92 -6.29
N GLN A 101 -18.90 4.19 -5.43
CA GLN A 101 -20.29 4.46 -5.12
C GLN A 101 -20.49 5.85 -4.50
N ASP A 102 -19.66 6.26 -3.55
CA ASP A 102 -19.75 7.55 -2.90
C ASP A 102 -19.47 8.71 -3.87
N LEU A 103 -18.46 8.60 -4.70
CA LEU A 103 -18.11 9.63 -5.67
C LEU A 103 -19.10 9.69 -6.84
N GLN A 104 -19.66 8.54 -7.27
CA GLN A 104 -20.70 8.52 -8.30
C GLN A 104 -21.96 9.28 -7.87
N ARG A 105 -22.32 9.25 -6.58
CA ARG A 105 -23.49 10.00 -6.07
C ARG A 105 -23.34 11.51 -6.18
N VAL A 106 -22.10 12.02 -6.16
CA VAL A 106 -21.82 13.46 -6.24
C VAL A 106 -21.29 13.92 -7.59
N ALA A 107 -21.07 12.98 -8.50
CA ALA A 107 -20.61 13.28 -9.86
C ALA A 107 -21.70 14.02 -10.66
N PRO A 108 -21.35 15.00 -11.52
CA PRO A 108 -22.29 15.65 -12.39
C PRO A 108 -22.99 14.68 -13.36
N PRO A 109 -24.22 14.98 -13.81
CA PRO A 109 -24.91 14.15 -14.79
C PRO A 109 -24.06 13.90 -16.04
N GLY A 110 -24.03 12.63 -16.49
CA GLY A 110 -23.27 12.20 -17.66
C GLY A 110 -21.79 11.89 -17.38
N VAL A 111 -21.31 12.08 -16.15
CA VAL A 111 -19.98 11.65 -15.72
C VAL A 111 -20.06 10.28 -15.08
N ARG A 112 -19.29 9.33 -15.60
CA ARG A 112 -19.04 8.03 -14.96
C ARG A 112 -17.79 8.14 -14.09
N VAL A 113 -17.89 7.77 -12.83
CA VAL A 113 -16.72 7.54 -11.97
C VAL A 113 -16.29 6.08 -12.13
N GLU A 114 -15.02 5.84 -12.31
CA GLU A 114 -14.43 4.51 -12.42
C GLU A 114 -13.24 4.43 -11.46
N VAL A 115 -13.36 3.56 -10.46
CA VAL A 115 -12.31 3.34 -9.48
C VAL A 115 -11.68 1.97 -9.73
N VAL A 116 -10.43 1.99 -10.16
CA VAL A 116 -9.65 0.77 -10.40
C VAL A 116 -8.85 0.43 -9.13
N ASN A 117 -9.11 -0.75 -8.57
CA ASN A 117 -8.30 -1.28 -7.48
C ASN A 117 -6.92 -1.68 -8.03
N PHE A 118 -6.01 -0.71 -8.07
CA PHE A 118 -4.67 -0.85 -8.63
C PHE A 118 -3.65 -1.20 -7.54
N ALA A 119 -3.96 -2.28 -6.78
CA ALA A 119 -3.19 -2.72 -5.63
C ALA A 119 -2.78 -4.18 -5.76
N ILE A 120 -1.61 -4.50 -5.22
CA ILE A 120 -1.13 -5.87 -5.11
C ILE A 120 -0.71 -6.16 -3.67
N PRO A 121 -1.06 -7.33 -3.10
CA PRO A 121 -0.65 -7.70 -1.75
C PRO A 121 0.87 -7.64 -1.56
N HIS A 122 1.31 -7.32 -0.35
CA HIS A 122 2.72 -7.21 0.05
C HIS A 122 3.55 -6.09 -0.61
N ALA A 123 2.96 -5.26 -1.47
CA ALA A 123 3.68 -4.15 -2.10
C ALA A 123 4.15 -3.13 -1.05
N MET A 124 5.37 -2.67 -1.19
CA MET A 124 5.93 -1.48 -0.55
C MET A 124 5.84 -0.29 -1.49
N THR A 125 6.16 0.91 -1.01
CA THR A 125 6.16 2.13 -1.84
C THR A 125 6.97 1.98 -3.13
N ASP A 126 8.12 1.29 -3.09
CA ASP A 126 8.96 1.06 -4.28
C ASP A 126 8.24 0.22 -5.34
N ASN A 127 7.55 -0.86 -4.92
CA ASN A 127 6.78 -1.72 -5.83
C ASN A 127 5.60 -0.97 -6.44
N VAL A 128 4.89 -0.18 -5.62
CA VAL A 128 3.74 0.64 -6.08
C VAL A 128 4.18 1.68 -7.09
N LEU A 129 5.30 2.37 -6.85
CA LEU A 129 5.88 3.29 -7.82
C LEU A 129 6.22 2.59 -9.13
N SER A 130 6.92 1.47 -9.08
CA SER A 130 7.30 0.70 -10.27
C SER A 130 6.08 0.29 -11.07
N MET A 131 5.01 -0.16 -10.42
CA MET A 131 3.75 -0.54 -11.06
C MET A 131 3.04 0.67 -11.69
N LEU A 132 2.98 1.80 -10.99
CA LEU A 132 2.39 3.04 -11.52
C LEU A 132 3.12 3.52 -12.77
N PHE A 133 4.46 3.51 -12.75
CA PHE A 133 5.28 3.92 -13.91
C PHE A 133 5.15 2.96 -15.09
N ALA A 134 5.13 1.65 -14.82
CA ALA A 134 5.09 0.64 -15.87
C ALA A 134 3.72 0.55 -16.56
N GLU A 135 2.64 0.63 -15.80
CA GLU A 135 1.29 0.34 -16.29
C GLU A 135 0.27 1.44 -15.96
N GLY A 136 0.34 2.03 -14.75
CA GLY A 136 -0.72 2.92 -14.26
C GLY A 136 -0.90 4.18 -15.09
N PHE A 137 0.18 4.81 -15.55
CA PHE A 137 0.07 6.03 -16.37
C PHE A 137 -0.53 5.77 -17.76
N ALA A 138 -0.38 4.56 -18.31
CA ALA A 138 -1.00 4.19 -19.58
C ALA A 138 -2.54 4.16 -19.49
N LEU A 139 -3.10 3.96 -18.29
CA LEU A 139 -4.53 3.97 -18.03
C LEU A 139 -5.13 5.39 -18.01
N ARG A 140 -4.33 6.44 -18.13
CA ARG A 140 -4.74 7.85 -18.12
C ARG A 140 -5.64 8.22 -16.95
N PRO A 141 -5.24 7.94 -15.70
CA PRO A 141 -6.04 8.31 -14.55
C PRO A 141 -6.18 9.83 -14.45
N ASP A 142 -7.27 10.28 -13.87
CA ASP A 142 -7.51 11.67 -13.51
C ASP A 142 -7.01 11.96 -12.10
N LEU A 143 -7.00 10.93 -11.28
CA LEU A 143 -6.56 11.00 -9.90
C LEU A 143 -5.97 9.64 -9.48
N VAL A 144 -4.99 9.67 -8.61
CA VAL A 144 -4.50 8.49 -7.91
C VAL A 144 -4.64 8.68 -6.40
N THR A 145 -4.92 7.58 -5.68
CA THR A 145 -4.85 7.56 -4.22
C THR A 145 -3.72 6.65 -3.76
N TYR A 146 -3.26 6.84 -2.53
CA TYR A 146 -2.30 5.93 -1.90
C TYR A 146 -2.71 5.62 -0.47
N TYR A 147 -2.85 4.33 -0.16
CA TYR A 147 -3.22 3.82 1.16
C TYR A 147 -2.39 2.58 1.50
N GLU A 148 -1.22 2.80 2.07
CA GLU A 148 -0.29 1.76 2.56
C GLU A 148 0.80 2.44 3.41
N GLY A 149 1.49 1.65 4.23
CA GLY A 149 2.62 2.05 5.07
C GLY A 149 3.08 0.90 5.96
N ALA A 150 2.20 -0.07 6.15
CA ALA A 150 2.44 -1.21 7.03
C ALA A 150 3.57 -2.10 6.54
N ASN A 151 3.64 -2.39 5.24
CA ASN A 151 4.70 -3.21 4.67
C ASN A 151 6.05 -2.51 4.77
N ASP A 152 6.11 -1.20 4.44
CA ASP A 152 7.32 -0.40 4.62
C ASP A 152 7.76 -0.35 6.09
N ALA A 153 6.82 -0.29 7.03
CA ALA A 153 7.11 -0.29 8.46
C ALA A 153 7.57 -1.67 8.98
N ALA A 154 7.06 -2.75 8.41
CA ALA A 154 7.33 -4.12 8.86
C ALA A 154 8.66 -4.70 8.36
N VAL A 155 9.23 -4.14 7.30
CA VAL A 155 10.50 -4.63 6.71
C VAL A 155 11.63 -4.67 7.75
N ILE A 156 12.46 -5.69 7.63
CA ILE A 156 13.70 -5.88 8.39
C ILE A 156 14.84 -5.76 7.41
N GLU A 157 15.81 -4.91 7.75
CA GLU A 157 16.98 -4.69 6.92
C GLU A 157 18.24 -5.16 7.61
N PRO A 158 19.26 -5.60 6.85
CA PRO A 158 20.60 -5.76 7.38
C PRO A 158 21.09 -4.44 7.98
N ARG A 159 21.83 -4.50 9.08
CA ARG A 159 22.46 -3.33 9.70
C ARG A 159 23.45 -2.70 8.70
N GLY A 160 23.28 -1.41 8.42
CA GLY A 160 24.04 -0.72 7.39
C GLY A 160 23.49 -0.91 5.97
N GLY A 161 22.28 -1.45 5.83
CA GLY A 161 21.56 -1.63 4.55
C GLY A 161 21.26 -0.29 3.87
N GLY A 162 21.88 -0.10 2.76
CA GLY A 162 21.71 0.95 1.78
C GLY A 162 22.49 0.54 0.54
N GLU A 163 22.39 1.25 -0.57
CA GLU A 163 23.16 0.96 -1.80
C GLU A 163 24.67 0.77 -1.54
N ALA A 164 25.21 1.40 -0.48
CA ALA A 164 26.60 1.28 -0.06
C ALA A 164 26.95 -0.12 0.49
N SER A 165 25.99 -0.93 0.96
CA SER A 165 26.25 -2.27 1.50
C SER A 165 26.18 -3.38 0.44
N ARG A 166 25.71 -3.08 -0.78
CA ARG A 166 25.65 -4.06 -1.87
C ARG A 166 27.08 -4.44 -2.28
N SER A 167 27.36 -5.73 -2.22
CA SER A 167 28.64 -6.27 -2.64
C SER A 167 28.91 -5.97 -4.11
N LEU A 168 30.19 -5.87 -4.50
CA LEU A 168 30.56 -5.71 -5.91
C LEU A 168 29.92 -6.79 -6.80
N ARG A 169 29.73 -7.99 -6.27
CA ARG A 169 29.10 -9.12 -6.92
C ARG A 169 27.61 -8.86 -7.22
N GLU A 170 26.85 -8.28 -6.28
CA GLU A 170 25.44 -7.91 -6.47
C GLU A 170 25.32 -6.79 -7.51
N ARG A 171 26.22 -5.80 -7.47
CA ARG A 171 26.26 -4.73 -8.48
C ARG A 171 26.59 -5.26 -9.88
N LEU A 172 27.47 -6.26 -9.99
CA LEU A 172 27.78 -6.88 -11.27
C LEU A 172 26.62 -7.75 -11.80
N ALA A 173 25.82 -8.33 -10.90
CA ALA A 173 24.64 -9.10 -11.29
C ALA A 173 23.55 -8.22 -11.95
N ASP A 174 23.48 -6.95 -11.60
CA ASP A 174 22.52 -6.00 -12.20
C ASP A 174 22.87 -5.63 -13.65
N VAL A 175 24.14 -5.75 -14.03
CA VAL A 175 24.62 -5.34 -15.36
C VAL A 175 25.05 -6.50 -16.26
N SER A 176 25.04 -7.72 -15.75
CA SER A 176 25.51 -8.91 -16.48
C SER A 176 24.67 -10.14 -16.16
N MET A 177 24.00 -10.70 -17.18
CA MET A 177 23.26 -11.98 -17.07
C MET A 177 24.12 -13.12 -16.54
N LEU A 178 25.40 -13.19 -16.93
CA LEU A 178 26.32 -14.23 -16.44
C LEU A 178 26.62 -14.02 -14.96
N ALA A 179 26.84 -12.78 -14.52
CA ALA A 179 27.02 -12.48 -13.11
C ALA A 179 25.75 -12.71 -12.28
N ALA A 180 24.58 -12.43 -12.84
CA ALA A 180 23.29 -12.75 -12.21
C ALA A 180 23.11 -14.26 -12.05
N LEU A 181 23.43 -15.06 -13.07
CA LEU A 181 23.39 -16.52 -13.02
C LEU A 181 24.37 -17.06 -11.97
N VAL A 182 25.61 -16.59 -11.95
CA VAL A 182 26.63 -16.97 -10.94
C VAL A 182 26.14 -16.57 -9.55
N ASN A 183 25.51 -15.40 -9.42
CA ASN A 183 24.94 -14.93 -8.15
C ASN A 183 23.78 -15.82 -7.65
N SER A 184 22.96 -16.34 -8.54
CA SER A 184 21.86 -17.25 -8.20
C SER A 184 22.33 -18.65 -7.75
N LEU A 185 23.53 -19.07 -8.20
CA LEU A 185 24.10 -20.39 -7.88
C LEU A 185 24.88 -20.42 -6.56
N VAL A 186 25.22 -19.25 -6.01
CA VAL A 186 25.94 -19.16 -4.74
C VAL A 186 24.98 -18.69 -3.66
N PRO A 187 24.78 -19.49 -2.60
CA PRO A 187 23.94 -19.07 -1.49
C PRO A 187 24.33 -17.68 -1.00
N PRO A 188 23.38 -16.80 -0.67
CA PRO A 188 23.72 -15.53 -0.03
C PRO A 188 24.55 -15.79 1.23
N PRO A 189 25.50 -14.92 1.56
CA PRO A 189 26.23 -15.04 2.82
C PRO A 189 25.20 -15.09 3.93
N ARG A 190 25.36 -16.03 4.89
CA ARG A 190 24.51 -16.09 6.07
C ARG A 190 24.61 -14.74 6.78
N ALA A 191 23.50 -14.01 6.83
CA ALA A 191 23.43 -12.83 7.68
C ALA A 191 23.62 -13.32 9.13
N ASP A 192 24.60 -12.77 9.83
CA ASP A 192 24.69 -12.94 11.29
C ASP A 192 23.50 -12.18 11.89
N ASP A 193 22.73 -12.77 12.80
CA ASP A 193 21.60 -12.11 13.48
C ASP A 193 22.00 -10.79 14.13
N ARG A 194 23.28 -10.65 14.47
CA ARG A 194 23.90 -9.41 14.96
C ARG A 194 23.98 -8.31 13.90
N ASP A 195 23.87 -8.65 12.62
CA ASP A 195 23.90 -7.71 11.50
C ASP A 195 22.52 -7.24 11.06
N LEU A 196 21.45 -7.77 11.69
CA LEU A 196 20.09 -7.33 11.43
C LEU A 196 19.71 -6.16 12.35
N GLU A 197 19.26 -5.07 11.75
CA GLU A 197 18.68 -3.93 12.46
C GLU A 197 17.15 -4.16 12.62
N TRP A 198 16.82 -5.15 13.43
CA TRP A 198 15.45 -5.62 13.54
C TRP A 198 14.61 -4.93 14.64
N TRP A 199 15.26 -4.27 15.60
CA TRP A 199 14.56 -3.53 16.63
C TRP A 199 14.44 -2.05 16.25
N TRP A 200 13.37 -1.44 16.73
CA TRP A 200 13.12 -0.01 16.52
C TRP A 200 14.23 0.86 17.14
N SER A 201 14.68 1.84 16.39
CA SER A 201 15.52 2.95 16.84
C SER A 201 15.06 4.25 16.14
N ASP A 202 15.35 5.39 16.75
CA ASP A 202 14.98 6.68 16.15
C ASP A 202 15.68 6.90 14.81
N ASP A 203 16.92 6.47 14.68
CA ASP A 203 17.71 6.60 13.45
C ASP A 203 17.15 5.69 12.33
N LEU A 204 16.87 4.42 12.63
CA LEU A 204 16.22 3.52 11.68
C LEU A 204 14.86 4.06 11.25
N ALA A 205 14.05 4.55 12.20
CA ALA A 205 12.74 5.12 11.90
C ALA A 205 12.84 6.36 11.02
N ALA A 206 13.83 7.23 11.27
CA ALA A 206 14.05 8.43 10.45
C ALA A 206 14.46 8.07 9.02
N ARG A 207 15.39 7.13 8.83
CA ARG A 207 15.81 6.68 7.49
C ARG A 207 14.65 6.05 6.73
N ARG A 208 13.91 5.15 7.37
CA ARG A 208 12.76 4.48 6.78
C ARG A 208 11.66 5.47 6.39
N SER A 209 11.37 6.41 7.26
CA SER A 209 10.40 7.46 6.99
C SER A 209 10.84 8.39 5.86
N ALA A 210 12.12 8.73 5.79
CA ALA A 210 12.66 9.53 4.69
C ALA A 210 12.51 8.82 3.35
N HIS A 211 12.79 7.50 3.29
CA HIS A 211 12.61 6.69 2.09
C HIS A 211 11.13 6.61 1.68
N PHE A 212 10.26 6.18 2.58
CA PHE A 212 8.81 6.08 2.36
C PHE A 212 8.21 7.40 1.86
N ASN A 213 8.43 8.49 2.61
CA ASN A 213 7.89 9.80 2.26
C ASN A 213 8.58 10.40 1.02
N GLY A 214 9.84 10.07 0.77
CA GLY A 214 10.54 10.40 -0.46
C GLY A 214 9.87 9.78 -1.69
N ASN A 215 9.51 8.51 -1.61
CA ASN A 215 8.75 7.81 -2.66
C ASN A 215 7.38 8.44 -2.91
N LEU A 216 6.64 8.79 -1.85
CA LEU A 216 5.33 9.44 -2.00
C LEU A 216 5.43 10.85 -2.59
N LYS A 217 6.46 11.61 -2.24
CA LYS A 217 6.74 12.91 -2.88
C LYS A 217 7.05 12.74 -4.35
N ARG A 218 7.89 11.76 -4.72
CA ARG A 218 8.18 11.41 -6.12
C ARG A 218 6.90 11.00 -6.86
N LEU A 219 6.03 10.18 -6.24
CA LEU A 219 4.72 9.84 -6.81
C LEU A 219 3.90 11.11 -7.12
N ALA A 220 3.80 12.01 -6.14
CA ALA A 220 3.06 13.26 -6.28
C ALA A 220 3.64 14.15 -7.40
N GLU A 221 4.95 14.31 -7.46
CA GLU A 221 5.64 15.09 -8.50
C GLU A 221 5.40 14.52 -9.89
N GLU A 222 5.50 13.19 -10.05
CA GLU A 222 5.28 12.53 -11.34
C GLU A 222 3.84 12.62 -11.81
N CYS A 223 2.87 12.47 -10.90
CA CYS A 223 1.46 12.66 -11.21
C CYS A 223 1.15 14.11 -11.58
N ASN A 224 1.61 15.07 -10.77
CA ASN A 224 1.36 16.49 -11.01
C ASN A 224 1.93 16.96 -12.34
N ARG A 225 3.13 16.48 -12.73
CA ARG A 225 3.71 16.78 -14.08
C ARG A 225 2.82 16.29 -15.24
N ARG A 226 1.98 15.27 -15.00
CA ARG A 226 1.04 14.72 -15.98
C ARG A 226 -0.37 15.27 -15.83
N GLY A 227 -0.59 16.23 -14.93
CA GLY A 227 -1.92 16.77 -14.64
C GLY A 227 -2.85 15.79 -13.93
N ILE A 228 -2.29 14.79 -13.23
CA ILE A 228 -3.01 13.79 -12.45
C ILE A 228 -3.05 14.27 -11.00
N ASP A 229 -4.23 14.39 -10.43
CA ASP A 229 -4.40 14.71 -9.02
C ASP A 229 -3.96 13.54 -8.12
N VAL A 230 -3.51 13.86 -6.89
CA VAL A 230 -3.06 12.86 -5.91
C VAL A 230 -3.76 13.09 -4.59
N VAL A 231 -4.26 12.01 -3.96
CA VAL A 231 -4.75 12.02 -2.58
C VAL A 231 -4.03 10.93 -1.80
N LEU A 232 -3.28 11.33 -0.79
CA LEU A 232 -2.56 10.43 0.11
C LEU A 232 -3.35 10.23 1.40
N ALA A 233 -3.26 9.06 1.99
CA ALA A 233 -3.93 8.77 3.25
C ALA A 233 -2.98 8.18 4.29
N THR A 234 -3.24 8.50 5.57
CA THR A 234 -2.68 7.73 6.67
C THR A 234 -3.34 6.36 6.73
N GLN A 235 -2.59 5.32 7.14
CA GLN A 235 -3.11 3.97 7.29
C GLN A 235 -3.32 3.65 8.78
N GLN A 236 -4.44 3.00 9.11
CA GLN A 236 -4.66 2.50 10.47
C GLN A 236 -3.84 1.23 10.72
N PHE A 237 -3.35 1.10 11.94
CA PHE A 237 -2.48 0.02 12.37
C PHE A 237 -2.74 -0.34 13.84
N GLN A 238 -2.43 -1.57 14.25
CA GLN A 238 -2.47 -1.99 15.65
C GLN A 238 -1.31 -2.92 16.01
N SER A 239 -0.89 -2.87 17.27
CA SER A 239 0.22 -3.70 17.76
C SER A 239 -0.16 -5.14 18.10
N THR A 240 -1.44 -5.48 18.08
CA THR A 240 -2.01 -6.74 18.61
C THR A 240 -1.80 -6.98 20.11
N MET A 241 -1.27 -6.02 20.83
CA MET A 241 -1.10 -6.10 22.29
C MET A 241 -2.37 -5.77 23.08
N LEU A 242 -3.37 -5.20 22.42
CA LEU A 242 -4.68 -4.92 22.99
C LEU A 242 -5.71 -5.85 22.36
N ASP A 243 -6.60 -6.41 23.15
CA ASP A 243 -7.76 -7.12 22.62
C ASP A 243 -8.76 -6.17 21.96
N ALA A 244 -9.68 -6.70 21.17
CA ALA A 244 -10.63 -5.88 20.40
C ALA A 244 -11.49 -4.94 21.27
N PRO A 245 -12.05 -5.37 22.44
CA PRO A 245 -12.79 -4.47 23.32
C PRO A 245 -11.95 -3.33 23.86
N ALA A 246 -10.70 -3.60 24.28
CA ALA A 246 -9.79 -2.58 24.79
C ALA A 246 -9.40 -1.58 23.69
N ARG A 247 -9.20 -2.04 22.44
CA ARG A 247 -8.87 -1.18 21.30
C ARG A 247 -9.95 -0.16 20.97
N ARG A 248 -11.24 -0.49 21.19
CA ARG A 248 -12.35 0.44 20.91
C ARG A 248 -12.22 1.76 21.67
N GLY A 249 -11.66 1.75 22.89
CA GLY A 249 -11.50 2.93 23.74
C GLY A 249 -10.13 3.60 23.63
N VAL A 250 -9.24 3.11 22.76
CA VAL A 250 -7.86 3.60 22.66
C VAL A 250 -7.59 4.05 21.23
N SER A 251 -7.21 5.34 21.07
CA SER A 251 -6.81 5.86 19.78
C SER A 251 -5.48 5.25 19.29
N TYR A 252 -5.20 5.39 18.00
CA TYR A 252 -3.90 5.02 17.44
C TYR A 252 -2.73 5.68 18.18
N ALA A 253 -2.83 6.98 18.44
CA ALA A 253 -1.79 7.75 19.13
C ALA A 253 -1.60 7.27 20.58
N ASP A 254 -2.69 6.94 21.28
CA ASP A 254 -2.62 6.41 22.65
C ASP A 254 -1.95 5.04 22.69
N GLU A 255 -2.26 4.15 21.73
CA GLU A 255 -1.59 2.84 21.66
C GLU A 255 -0.08 2.99 21.38
N VAL A 256 0.31 3.88 20.47
CA VAL A 256 1.73 4.23 20.24
C VAL A 256 2.38 4.73 21.52
N ALA A 257 1.71 5.61 22.28
CA ALA A 257 2.21 6.11 23.56
C ALA A 257 2.35 4.99 24.61
N ILE A 258 1.41 4.05 24.67
CA ILE A 258 1.51 2.85 25.52
C ILE A 258 2.74 2.04 25.15
N LEU A 259 2.94 1.76 23.86
CA LEU A 259 4.10 1.00 23.38
C LEU A 259 5.43 1.68 23.72
N ARG A 260 5.53 3.00 23.49
CA ARG A 260 6.74 3.76 23.84
C ARG A 260 7.06 3.69 25.33
N ARG A 261 6.04 3.78 26.22
CA ARG A 261 6.25 3.62 27.67
C ARG A 261 6.73 2.21 28.01
N LYS A 262 6.16 1.16 27.38
CA LYS A 262 6.58 -0.22 27.59
C LYS A 262 8.01 -0.48 27.14
N VAL A 263 8.43 0.11 26.02
CA VAL A 263 9.83 0.07 25.56
C VAL A 263 10.74 0.78 26.54
N ALA A 264 10.40 1.98 26.99
CA ALA A 264 11.20 2.73 27.94
C ALA A 264 11.32 2.04 29.29
N ALA A 265 10.28 1.31 29.72
CA ALA A 265 10.30 0.50 30.96
C ALA A 265 11.02 -0.85 30.80
N GLY A 266 11.48 -1.21 29.60
CA GLY A 266 12.07 -2.51 29.30
C GLY A 266 11.08 -3.68 29.36
N GLU A 267 9.77 -3.42 29.32
CA GLU A 267 8.73 -4.44 29.31
C GLU A 267 8.62 -5.14 27.95
N ILE A 268 8.96 -4.44 26.87
CA ILE A 268 9.08 -4.96 25.52
C ILE A 268 10.39 -4.47 24.89
N GLY A 269 11.08 -5.37 24.20
CA GLY A 269 12.37 -5.07 23.57
C GLY A 269 13.13 -6.33 23.19
N PRO A 270 14.32 -6.19 22.60
CA PRO A 270 15.11 -7.33 22.12
C PRO A 270 15.42 -8.38 23.19
N SER A 271 15.52 -7.97 24.45
CA SER A 271 15.90 -8.82 25.58
C SER A 271 14.73 -9.48 26.31
N THR A 272 13.48 -9.13 26.00
CA THR A 272 12.33 -9.58 26.81
C THR A 272 11.84 -10.99 26.47
N GLY A 273 12.19 -11.52 25.33
CA GLY A 273 11.85 -12.90 24.89
C GLY A 273 10.37 -13.27 24.94
N LYS A 274 9.49 -12.31 25.30
CA LYS A 274 8.05 -12.56 25.39
C LYS A 274 7.43 -12.51 24.00
N VAL A 275 7.01 -13.66 23.53
CA VAL A 275 6.36 -13.84 22.24
C VAL A 275 4.91 -13.37 22.32
N VAL A 276 4.54 -12.35 21.59
CA VAL A 276 3.15 -12.04 21.26
C VAL A 276 2.93 -12.53 19.82
N VAL A 277 2.11 -13.54 19.66
CA VAL A 277 1.95 -14.25 18.38
C VAL A 277 1.09 -13.42 17.41
N TRP A 278 1.51 -13.31 16.17
CA TRP A 278 0.69 -12.82 15.07
C TRP A 278 -0.53 -13.72 14.90
N GLY A 279 -1.72 -13.25 15.25
CA GLY A 279 -3.03 -13.76 14.82
C GLY A 279 -3.28 -15.27 14.77
N GLY A 280 -2.49 -16.12 15.45
CA GLY A 280 -2.68 -17.56 15.50
C GLY A 280 -1.39 -18.38 15.42
N GLU A 281 -1.44 -19.62 15.91
CA GLU A 281 -0.31 -20.53 16.05
C GLU A 281 0.41 -20.87 14.71
N GLY A 282 -0.24 -20.72 13.56
CA GLY A 282 0.36 -21.02 12.25
C GLY A 282 1.35 -19.98 11.73
N SER A 283 1.25 -18.72 12.16
CA SER A 283 2.04 -17.62 11.57
C SER A 283 3.49 -17.55 12.05
N VAL A 284 3.81 -18.10 13.25
CA VAL A 284 5.19 -18.17 13.72
C VAL A 284 5.96 -19.24 12.96
N ASP A 285 5.35 -20.39 12.71
CA ASP A 285 6.01 -21.49 11.98
C ASP A 285 6.28 -21.11 10.52
N ASP A 286 5.43 -20.29 9.94
CA ASP A 286 5.61 -19.76 8.58
C ASP A 286 6.78 -18.77 8.49
N LEU A 287 6.86 -17.85 9.44
CA LEU A 287 7.98 -16.92 9.53
C LEU A 287 9.28 -17.69 9.81
N VAL A 288 9.23 -18.66 10.71
CA VAL A 288 10.33 -19.59 11.01
C VAL A 288 10.75 -20.37 9.76
N PHE A 289 9.81 -20.85 8.95
CA PHE A 289 10.11 -21.55 7.71
C PHE A 289 10.80 -20.63 6.69
N LYS A 290 10.29 -19.44 6.48
CA LYS A 290 10.85 -18.45 5.56
C LYS A 290 12.27 -18.01 5.97
N MET A 291 12.49 -17.81 7.26
CA MET A 291 13.79 -17.40 7.77
C MET A 291 14.80 -18.58 7.84
N LYS A 292 14.36 -19.82 8.08
CA LYS A 292 15.20 -21.02 7.91
C LYS A 292 15.70 -21.15 6.47
N ALA A 293 14.84 -20.90 5.51
CA ALA A 293 15.21 -20.91 4.10
C ALA A 293 16.27 -19.84 3.77
N SER A 294 16.32 -18.75 4.53
CA SER A 294 17.35 -17.69 4.46
C SER A 294 18.58 -17.97 5.33
N GLY A 295 18.63 -19.07 6.08
CA GLY A 295 19.77 -19.46 6.91
C GLY A 295 19.85 -18.82 8.30
N THR A 296 18.76 -18.21 8.77
CA THR A 296 18.69 -17.52 10.08
C THR A 296 18.42 -18.51 11.22
N ASP A 297 18.96 -18.26 12.43
CA ASP A 297 18.76 -19.09 13.61
C ASP A 297 17.30 -19.02 14.11
N VAL A 298 16.70 -20.20 14.34
CA VAL A 298 15.27 -20.38 14.64
C VAL A 298 14.86 -19.83 16.00
N GLU A 299 15.74 -19.88 16.99
CA GLU A 299 15.42 -19.39 18.34
C GLU A 299 15.37 -17.86 18.38
N SER A 300 16.29 -17.19 17.70
CA SER A 300 16.25 -15.75 17.47
C SER A 300 14.96 -15.34 16.76
N VAL A 301 14.52 -16.13 15.79
CA VAL A 301 13.31 -15.86 15.00
C VAL A 301 12.03 -15.95 15.81
N ARG A 302 11.90 -16.93 16.71
CA ARG A 302 10.71 -17.05 17.56
C ARG A 302 10.55 -15.87 18.51
N GLY A 303 11.63 -15.42 19.15
CA GLY A 303 11.62 -14.22 19.98
C GLY A 303 11.29 -12.97 19.17
N PHE A 304 11.82 -12.89 17.97
CA PHE A 304 11.62 -11.81 17.03
C PHE A 304 10.17 -11.69 16.53
N ALA A 305 9.54 -12.80 16.13
CA ALA A 305 8.18 -12.80 15.59
C ALA A 305 7.15 -12.16 16.54
N GLY A 306 7.31 -12.39 17.83
CA GLY A 306 6.39 -11.83 18.82
C GLY A 306 6.51 -10.33 19.06
N LEU A 307 7.64 -9.74 18.72
CA LEU A 307 7.88 -8.31 18.84
C LEU A 307 7.61 -7.53 17.55
N GLN A 308 7.36 -8.23 16.45
CA GLN A 308 7.19 -7.60 15.13
C GLN A 308 6.00 -6.61 15.08
N PRO A 309 4.79 -6.92 15.55
CA PRO A 309 3.70 -5.96 15.50
C PRO A 309 3.95 -4.69 16.35
N PRO A 310 4.41 -4.76 17.59
CA PRO A 310 4.77 -3.58 18.37
C PRO A 310 5.86 -2.73 17.70
N ARG A 311 6.92 -3.36 17.21
CA ARG A 311 8.00 -2.70 16.49
C ARG A 311 7.47 -2.03 15.21
N ALA A 312 6.72 -2.77 14.40
CA ALA A 312 6.15 -2.24 13.16
C ALA A 312 5.21 -1.06 13.44
N MET A 313 4.42 -1.09 14.52
CA MET A 313 3.57 0.04 14.91
C MET A 313 4.37 1.29 15.29
N LEU A 314 5.47 1.13 16.04
CA LEU A 314 6.36 2.25 16.36
C LEU A 314 6.99 2.86 15.10
N MET A 315 7.42 2.00 14.16
CA MET A 315 7.93 2.42 12.86
C MET A 315 6.85 3.11 12.03
N HIS A 316 5.67 2.46 11.91
CA HIS A 316 4.53 2.96 11.17
C HIS A 316 4.07 4.33 11.68
N SER A 317 4.08 4.55 13.00
CA SER A 317 3.71 5.85 13.56
C SER A 317 4.61 6.97 13.04
N ARG A 318 5.91 6.72 12.90
CA ARG A 318 6.84 7.70 12.34
C ARG A 318 6.55 7.98 10.86
N LEU A 319 6.27 6.94 10.07
CA LEU A 319 5.93 7.12 8.65
C LEU A 319 4.68 7.99 8.49
N MET A 320 3.64 7.70 9.29
CA MET A 320 2.35 8.41 9.22
C MET A 320 2.42 9.84 9.77
N ASP A 321 3.20 10.07 10.83
CA ASP A 321 3.39 11.41 11.38
C ASP A 321 4.11 12.33 10.37
N ASP A 322 5.18 11.83 9.74
CA ASP A 322 5.91 12.58 8.73
C ASP A 322 5.04 12.78 7.46
N LEU A 323 4.27 11.76 7.03
CA LEU A 323 3.30 11.89 5.92
C LEU A 323 2.27 12.99 6.22
N ARG A 324 1.63 12.94 7.38
CA ARG A 324 0.65 13.96 7.81
C ARG A 324 1.29 15.34 7.82
N GLY A 325 2.52 15.44 8.33
CA GLY A 325 3.25 16.71 8.47
C GLY A 325 3.41 17.46 7.14
N TRP A 326 3.63 16.77 6.03
CA TRP A 326 3.79 17.45 4.74
C TRP A 326 2.55 17.37 3.84
N ALA A 327 1.81 16.26 3.86
CA ALA A 327 0.65 16.10 2.97
C ALA A 327 -0.56 16.93 3.41
N ALA A 328 -0.79 17.07 4.73
CA ALA A 328 -1.86 17.91 5.26
C ALA A 328 -1.46 19.40 5.43
N ALA A 329 -0.22 19.76 5.12
CA ALA A 329 0.25 21.13 5.28
C ALA A 329 -0.49 22.10 4.32
N PRO A 330 -0.77 23.34 4.75
CA PRO A 330 -1.31 24.37 3.87
C PRO A 330 -0.45 24.54 2.62
N GLY A 331 -1.07 24.53 1.45
CA GLY A 331 -0.36 24.65 0.17
C GLY A 331 0.27 23.34 -0.34
N SER A 332 0.03 22.20 0.32
CA SER A 332 0.46 20.91 -0.19
C SER A 332 -0.07 20.67 -1.61
N PRO A 333 0.76 20.13 -2.53
CA PRO A 333 0.33 19.84 -3.89
C PRO A 333 -0.60 18.61 -3.97
N VAL A 334 -0.83 17.90 -2.86
CA VAL A 334 -1.68 16.70 -2.79
C VAL A 334 -2.91 16.92 -1.91
N GLY A 335 -3.95 16.11 -2.11
CA GLY A 335 -5.04 15.95 -1.17
C GLY A 335 -4.62 15.01 -0.04
N PHE A 336 -5.29 15.10 1.10
CA PHE A 336 -4.99 14.29 2.25
C PHE A 336 -6.27 13.74 2.90
N ALA A 337 -6.26 12.44 3.20
CA ALA A 337 -7.32 11.75 3.93
C ALA A 337 -6.74 11.17 5.24
N ASP A 338 -7.19 11.64 6.40
CA ASP A 338 -6.72 11.13 7.69
C ASP A 338 -7.51 9.91 8.13
N VAL A 339 -7.20 8.76 7.53
CA VAL A 339 -7.86 7.49 7.83
C VAL A 339 -7.55 7.02 9.25
N VAL A 340 -6.37 7.30 9.78
CA VAL A 340 -6.05 7.01 11.19
C VAL A 340 -7.09 7.66 12.09
N HIS A 341 -7.33 8.95 11.92
CA HIS A 341 -8.31 9.67 12.74
C HIS A 341 -9.74 9.20 12.47
N ALA A 342 -10.10 8.95 11.22
CA ALA A 342 -11.44 8.50 10.86
C ALA A 342 -11.84 7.17 11.51
N LEU A 343 -10.87 6.28 11.75
CA LEU A 343 -11.08 4.95 12.35
C LEU A 343 -10.79 4.88 13.86
N ASP A 344 -10.25 5.93 14.49
CA ASP A 344 -9.85 5.86 15.91
C ASP A 344 -10.98 5.42 16.84
N GLY A 345 -12.22 5.85 16.60
CA GLY A 345 -13.38 5.43 17.37
C GLY A 345 -13.87 4.00 17.06
N ARG A 346 -13.35 3.36 16.03
CA ARG A 346 -13.80 2.07 15.48
C ARG A 346 -12.66 1.11 15.19
N ARG A 347 -11.60 1.16 15.96
CA ARG A 347 -10.45 0.25 15.82
C ARG A 347 -10.78 -1.22 16.17
N ASP A 348 -11.94 -1.45 16.76
CA ASP A 348 -12.54 -2.78 16.94
C ASP A 348 -12.89 -3.48 15.62
N LEU A 349 -13.00 -2.73 14.51
CA LEU A 349 -13.28 -3.26 13.16
C LEU A 349 -12.03 -3.79 12.45
N MET A 350 -10.85 -3.68 13.04
CA MET A 350 -9.64 -4.25 12.48
C MET A 350 -9.64 -5.77 12.68
N VAL A 351 -9.47 -6.51 11.58
CA VAL A 351 -9.42 -7.97 11.55
C VAL A 351 -8.11 -8.48 12.15
N ASN A 352 -7.02 -7.81 11.84
CA ASN A 352 -5.70 -8.08 12.37
C ASN A 352 -4.90 -6.77 12.50
N TRP A 353 -3.58 -6.85 12.49
CA TRP A 353 -2.71 -5.69 12.70
C TRP A 353 -2.87 -4.56 11.66
N VAL A 354 -3.42 -4.83 10.46
CA VAL A 354 -3.55 -3.84 9.37
C VAL A 354 -4.82 -3.99 8.54
N HIS A 355 -5.39 -5.21 8.45
CA HIS A 355 -6.57 -5.43 7.61
C HIS A 355 -7.86 -5.04 8.34
N LEU A 356 -8.81 -4.60 7.57
CA LEU A 356 -10.10 -4.08 8.00
C LEU A 356 -11.21 -5.03 7.57
N ASN A 357 -12.39 -4.89 8.14
CA ASN A 357 -13.61 -5.50 7.63
C ASN A 357 -14.39 -4.51 6.74
N GLY A 358 -15.46 -4.97 6.09
CA GLY A 358 -16.24 -4.14 5.17
C GLY A 358 -16.83 -2.88 5.80
N GLU A 359 -17.20 -2.89 7.11
CA GLU A 359 -17.68 -1.69 7.79
C GLU A 359 -16.58 -0.63 7.93
N ALA A 360 -15.38 -1.04 8.27
CA ALA A 360 -14.23 -0.14 8.34
C ALA A 360 -13.81 0.35 6.95
N ASN A 361 -13.91 -0.49 5.92
CA ASN A 361 -13.64 -0.09 4.53
C ASN A 361 -14.60 1.01 4.05
N ALA A 362 -15.86 1.00 4.48
CA ALA A 362 -16.79 2.10 4.20
C ALA A 362 -16.36 3.41 4.86
N ILE A 363 -15.76 3.37 6.06
CA ILE A 363 -15.19 4.56 6.72
C ILE A 363 -13.98 5.07 5.96
N VAL A 364 -13.08 4.18 5.52
CA VAL A 364 -11.92 4.53 4.67
C VAL A 364 -12.38 5.20 3.38
N ALA A 365 -13.36 4.60 2.70
CA ALA A 365 -13.92 5.15 1.46
C ALA A 365 -14.49 6.56 1.65
N ARG A 366 -15.22 6.78 2.75
CA ARG A 366 -15.76 8.11 3.09
C ARG A 366 -14.65 9.13 3.30
N ALA A 367 -13.60 8.79 4.06
CA ALA A 367 -12.46 9.70 4.27
C ALA A 367 -11.78 10.09 2.96
N PHE A 368 -11.64 9.14 2.03
CA PHE A 368 -11.15 9.43 0.68
C PHE A 368 -12.14 10.25 -0.13
N ALA A 369 -13.44 9.93 -0.10
CA ALA A 369 -14.46 10.64 -0.86
C ALA A 369 -14.52 12.13 -0.46
N ASP A 370 -14.42 12.43 0.82
CA ASP A 370 -14.40 13.80 1.34
C ASP A 370 -13.19 14.60 0.83
N ALA A 371 -12.03 13.96 0.69
CA ALA A 371 -10.84 14.59 0.14
C ALA A 371 -10.85 14.70 -1.40
N ILE A 372 -11.48 13.75 -2.10
CA ILE A 372 -11.48 13.64 -3.56
C ILE A 372 -12.60 14.46 -4.20
N ALA A 373 -13.82 14.45 -3.65
CA ALA A 373 -14.98 15.06 -4.29
C ALA A 373 -14.76 16.53 -4.69
N PRO A 374 -14.20 17.42 -3.87
CA PRO A 374 -13.92 18.80 -4.29
C PRO A 374 -12.93 18.89 -5.46
N ARG A 375 -11.90 18.02 -5.47
CA ARG A 375 -10.89 17.97 -6.52
C ARG A 375 -11.47 17.45 -7.83
N MET A 376 -12.25 16.39 -7.77
CA MET A 376 -12.97 15.83 -8.92
C MET A 376 -13.90 16.87 -9.55
N LEU A 377 -14.73 17.52 -8.75
CA LEU A 377 -15.65 18.54 -9.24
C LEU A 377 -14.92 19.73 -9.89
N ALA A 378 -13.84 20.18 -9.27
CA ALA A 378 -13.01 21.25 -9.84
C ALA A 378 -12.33 20.83 -11.16
N ALA A 379 -11.83 19.60 -11.27
CA ALA A 379 -11.24 19.06 -12.48
C ALA A 379 -12.28 18.95 -13.62
N LEU A 380 -13.47 18.45 -13.30
CA LEU A 380 -14.57 18.34 -14.27
C LEU A 380 -15.06 19.71 -14.75
N ALA A 381 -15.17 20.70 -13.86
CA ALA A 381 -15.53 22.07 -14.22
C ALA A 381 -14.52 22.71 -15.19
N ARG A 382 -13.21 22.50 -14.96
CA ARG A 382 -12.17 22.98 -15.89
C ARG A 382 -12.28 22.35 -17.27
N ARG A 383 -12.63 21.06 -17.38
CA ARG A 383 -12.86 20.37 -18.66
C ARG A 383 -14.07 20.91 -19.39
N GLY A 384 -15.18 21.15 -18.69
CA GLY A 384 -16.39 21.74 -19.27
C GLY A 384 -16.15 23.14 -19.81
N ALA A 385 -15.38 23.97 -19.11
CA ALA A 385 -15.00 25.31 -19.58
C ALA A 385 -14.09 25.28 -20.83
N SER A 386 -13.19 24.31 -20.93
CA SER A 386 -12.29 24.14 -22.09
C SER A 386 -13.01 23.58 -23.32
N ALA A 387 -14.13 22.91 -23.15
CA ALA A 387 -14.90 22.31 -24.24
C ALA A 387 -15.92 23.27 -24.86
N GLN A 388 -16.15 24.45 -24.28
CA GLN A 388 -16.99 25.47 -24.90
C GLN A 388 -16.19 26.19 -25.99
N PRO A 389 -16.62 26.14 -27.29
CA PRO A 389 -15.96 26.92 -28.31
C PRO A 389 -16.05 28.41 -27.98
N ASN A 390 -14.95 29.15 -28.18
CA ASN A 390 -14.91 30.61 -28.08
C ASN A 390 -16.00 31.23 -28.96
N SER A 391 -17.16 31.51 -28.40
CA SER A 391 -18.28 32.14 -29.11
C SER A 391 -18.14 33.67 -29.21
N SER A 392 -16.91 34.18 -29.19
CA SER A 392 -16.62 35.59 -29.43
C SER A 392 -15.79 35.80 -30.69
N ALA A 393 -16.26 35.26 -31.82
CA ALA A 393 -15.87 35.85 -33.10
C ALA A 393 -16.78 37.10 -33.33
N PRO A 394 -16.25 38.30 -33.48
CA PRO A 394 -17.07 39.44 -33.80
C PRO A 394 -17.70 39.22 -35.19
N LEU A 395 -19.03 39.39 -35.25
CA LEU A 395 -19.76 39.43 -36.50
C LEU A 395 -19.08 40.45 -37.41
N ALA A 396 -18.47 39.96 -38.48
CA ALA A 396 -17.97 40.82 -39.57
C ALA A 396 -19.15 41.63 -40.11
N SER A 397 -19.09 42.93 -39.89
CA SER A 397 -20.01 43.87 -40.49
C SER A 397 -19.87 43.76 -42.01
N THR A 398 -20.91 43.30 -42.71
CA THR A 398 -21.03 43.38 -44.17
C THR A 398 -21.08 44.84 -44.59
N PRO A 399 -20.27 45.28 -45.54
CA PRO A 399 -20.43 46.61 -46.12
C PRO A 399 -21.69 46.65 -47.01
N SER A 400 -22.54 47.65 -46.82
CA SER A 400 -23.67 47.97 -47.68
C SER A 400 -23.18 48.36 -49.08
N PRO A 401 -23.85 47.90 -50.16
CA PRO A 401 -23.54 48.36 -51.49
C PRO A 401 -24.12 49.77 -51.73
N GLY A 402 -23.21 50.70 -52.11
CA GLY A 402 -23.58 51.98 -52.70
C GLY A 402 -23.79 51.88 -54.21
#